data_e5545f2b1d394fd2a6030184d2a0dc8a
#
_entry.id   e5545f2b1d394fd2a6030184d2a0dc8a
#
_cell.length_a   1.000
_cell.length_b   1.000
_cell.length_c   1.000
_cell.angle_alpha   90.00
_cell.angle_beta   90.00
_cell.angle_gamma   90.00
#
_symmetry.space_group_name_H-M   'P 1'
#
loop_
_entity.id
_entity.type
_entity.pdbx_description
1 polymer ?
#
loop_
_entity_poly.entity_id
_entity_poly.type
_entity_poly.pdbx_seq_one_letter_code
_entity_poly.pdbx_strand_id
1 'polypeptide(L)'
;MADGTIAQDQAQSQGIWRVREGITSALGKEGAVYKYDVSIPLAELYTLCEVMRARLEAHGALVTGFGHLGDGNLHLNIYTPGRFNKDPAVLAAIEPFVYEWIAERRGSISAEHGLGVMKPAFLRMSKSESMIELMRGIKGLLDPKGILNPYKVLPPLSHS
;
A
#
# COMPACT_ATOMS: atom_id res chain seq x y z
N MET A 1 -9.24 23.03 -5.82
CA MET A 1 -8.60 22.68 -4.55
C MET A 1 -9.66 22.49 -3.51
N ALA A 2 -9.55 21.43 -2.78
CA ALA A 2 -10.35 21.28 -1.58
C ALA A 2 -9.95 22.33 -0.52
N ASP A 3 -10.79 22.53 0.42
CA ASP A 3 -10.56 23.42 1.55
C ASP A 3 -9.74 22.71 2.64
N GLY A 4 -9.16 23.48 3.54
CA GLY A 4 -8.44 23.02 4.72
C GLY A 4 -9.04 23.58 5.98
N THR A 5 -8.92 22.85 7.09
CA THR A 5 -9.37 23.35 8.40
C THR A 5 -8.31 23.11 9.47
N ILE A 6 -8.32 23.96 10.47
CA ILE A 6 -7.48 23.84 11.67
C ILE A 6 -8.41 23.73 12.87
N ALA A 7 -8.19 22.69 13.68
CA ALA A 7 -8.96 22.53 14.91
C ALA A 7 -8.68 23.68 15.88
N GLN A 8 -9.73 24.23 16.46
CA GLN A 8 -9.65 25.33 17.43
C GLN A 8 -9.54 24.82 18.87
N ASP A 9 -9.93 23.57 19.10
CA ASP A 9 -9.89 22.90 20.40
C ASP A 9 -9.69 21.40 20.26
N GLN A 10 -9.56 20.72 21.38
CA GLN A 10 -9.32 19.27 21.43
C GLN A 10 -10.51 18.45 20.90
N ALA A 11 -11.75 18.89 21.13
CA ALA A 11 -12.92 18.17 20.66
C ALA A 11 -13.02 18.19 19.14
N GLN A 12 -12.75 19.35 18.52
CA GLN A 12 -12.67 19.47 17.06
C GLN A 12 -11.52 18.62 16.49
N SER A 13 -10.36 18.66 17.13
CA SER A 13 -9.21 17.82 16.72
C SER A 13 -9.57 16.34 16.73
N GLN A 14 -10.18 15.84 17.81
CA GLN A 14 -10.65 14.47 17.90
C GLN A 14 -11.73 14.14 16.86
N GLY A 15 -12.60 15.09 16.55
CA GLY A 15 -13.62 14.96 15.51
C GLY A 15 -13.01 14.76 14.13
N ILE A 16 -12.02 15.56 13.76
CA ILE A 16 -11.28 15.47 12.49
C ILE A 16 -10.52 14.15 12.41
N TRP A 17 -9.83 13.77 13.49
CA TRP A 17 -9.11 12.49 13.54
C TRP A 17 -10.04 11.28 13.39
N ARG A 18 -11.21 11.27 14.01
CA ARG A 18 -12.21 10.19 13.83
C ARG A 18 -12.63 10.02 12.37
N VAL A 19 -12.79 11.12 11.62
CA VAL A 19 -13.08 11.03 10.19
C VAL A 19 -11.93 10.37 9.45
N ARG A 20 -10.69 10.84 9.64
CA ARG A 20 -9.51 10.29 8.97
C ARG A 20 -9.28 8.80 9.30
N GLU A 21 -9.36 8.43 10.56
CA GLU A 21 -9.14 7.05 11.01
C GLU A 21 -10.29 6.11 10.60
N GLY A 22 -11.48 6.65 10.43
CA GLY A 22 -12.67 5.92 10.02
C GLY A 22 -12.72 5.56 8.53
N ILE A 23 -11.90 6.17 7.66
CA ILE A 23 -11.99 6.05 6.19
C ILE A 23 -11.98 4.59 5.75
N THR A 24 -10.96 3.83 6.09
CA THR A 24 -10.82 2.43 5.63
C THR A 24 -11.94 1.54 6.16
N SER A 25 -12.40 1.76 7.39
CA SER A 25 -13.52 1.02 7.99
C SER A 25 -14.83 1.34 7.30
N ALA A 26 -15.06 2.59 6.93
CA ALA A 26 -16.23 3.02 6.19
C ALA A 26 -16.27 2.36 4.80
N LEU A 27 -15.15 2.40 4.07
CA LEU A 27 -15.04 1.75 2.76
C LEU A 27 -15.33 0.24 2.83
N GLY A 28 -14.87 -0.43 3.89
CA GLY A 28 -15.13 -1.87 4.08
C GLY A 28 -16.59 -2.22 4.33
N LYS A 29 -17.43 -1.26 4.71
CA LYS A 29 -18.89 -1.43 4.82
C LYS A 29 -19.59 -1.28 3.48
N GLU A 30 -18.97 -0.62 2.52
CA GLU A 30 -19.50 -0.38 1.18
C GLU A 30 -19.11 -1.46 0.17
N GLY A 31 -18.01 -2.20 0.42
CA GLY A 31 -17.56 -3.26 -0.50
C GLY A 31 -16.18 -3.82 -0.15
N ALA A 32 -15.66 -4.66 -1.04
CA ALA A 32 -14.30 -5.21 -0.90
C ALA A 32 -13.26 -4.11 -1.08
N VAL A 33 -12.27 -4.06 -0.20
CA VAL A 33 -11.20 -3.05 -0.21
C VAL A 33 -9.86 -3.70 -0.52
N TYR A 34 -9.14 -3.13 -1.51
CA TYR A 34 -7.75 -3.42 -1.85
C TYR A 34 -6.90 -2.30 -1.26
N LYS A 35 -6.00 -2.64 -0.34
CA LYS A 35 -5.23 -1.68 0.47
C LYS A 35 -3.77 -1.70 0.08
N TYR A 36 -3.24 -0.54 -0.22
CA TYR A 36 -1.82 -0.33 -0.50
C TYR A 36 -1.29 0.76 0.43
N ASP A 37 -0.22 0.45 1.09
CA ASP A 37 0.50 1.31 2.01
C ASP A 37 1.88 1.56 1.39
N VAL A 38 2.08 2.74 0.85
CA VAL A 38 3.24 3.06 0.03
C VAL A 38 3.87 4.39 0.44
N SER A 39 5.13 4.60 0.10
CA SER A 39 5.77 5.90 0.28
C SER A 39 6.33 6.35 -1.07
N ILE A 40 5.98 7.58 -1.46
CA ILE A 40 6.36 8.20 -2.73
C ILE A 40 6.66 9.69 -2.52
N PRO A 41 7.33 10.36 -3.47
CA PRO A 41 7.53 11.80 -3.40
C PRO A 41 6.21 12.55 -3.20
N LEU A 42 6.21 13.57 -2.33
CA LEU A 42 5.00 14.32 -1.96
C LEU A 42 4.21 14.86 -3.16
N ALA A 43 4.92 15.32 -4.18
CA ALA A 43 4.30 15.86 -5.39
C ALA A 43 3.49 14.80 -6.17
N GLU A 44 3.77 13.52 -5.94
CA GLU A 44 3.17 12.39 -6.66
C GLU A 44 1.99 11.73 -5.91
N LEU A 45 1.74 12.11 -4.67
CA LEU A 45 0.72 11.47 -3.83
C LEU A 45 -0.67 11.50 -4.49
N TYR A 46 -1.07 12.65 -5.01
CA TYR A 46 -2.37 12.78 -5.66
C TYR A 46 -2.36 12.19 -7.07
N THR A 47 -1.25 12.29 -7.79
CA THR A 47 -1.06 11.73 -9.13
C THR A 47 -1.30 10.22 -9.14
N LEU A 48 -0.81 9.48 -8.14
CA LEU A 48 -1.09 8.04 -8.05
C LEU A 48 -2.59 7.76 -7.92
N CYS A 49 -3.32 8.56 -7.13
CA CYS A 49 -4.77 8.39 -6.99
C CYS A 49 -5.49 8.64 -8.33
N GLU A 50 -5.08 9.67 -9.09
CA GLU A 50 -5.68 9.99 -10.40
C GLU A 50 -5.41 8.90 -11.44
N VAL A 51 -4.17 8.44 -11.52
CA VAL A 51 -3.76 7.36 -12.43
C VAL A 51 -4.55 6.09 -12.12
N MET A 52 -4.70 5.74 -10.84
CA MET A 52 -5.47 4.56 -10.46
C MET A 52 -6.97 4.72 -10.71
N ARG A 53 -7.54 5.92 -10.56
CA ARG A 53 -8.93 6.19 -10.92
C ARG A 53 -9.18 5.95 -12.40
N ALA A 54 -8.35 6.53 -13.25
CA ALA A 54 -8.46 6.34 -14.71
C ALA A 54 -8.31 4.87 -15.10
N ARG A 55 -7.33 4.18 -14.52
CA ARG A 55 -7.06 2.77 -14.81
C ARG A 55 -8.20 1.83 -14.42
N LEU A 56 -8.91 2.13 -13.35
CA LEU A 56 -9.93 1.26 -12.76
C LEU A 56 -11.37 1.67 -13.10
N GLU A 57 -11.54 2.71 -13.89
CA GLU A 57 -12.86 3.22 -14.28
C GLU A 57 -13.75 2.12 -14.91
N ALA A 58 -13.20 1.35 -15.85
CA ALA A 58 -13.91 0.26 -16.51
C ALA A 58 -14.30 -0.88 -15.57
N HIS A 59 -13.65 -1.00 -14.41
CA HIS A 59 -13.96 -2.01 -13.39
C HIS A 59 -15.02 -1.55 -12.39
N GLY A 60 -15.45 -0.29 -12.44
CA GLY A 60 -16.38 0.31 -11.48
C GLY A 60 -15.80 0.35 -10.06
N ALA A 61 -14.49 0.41 -9.94
CA ALA A 61 -13.80 0.56 -8.66
C ALA A 61 -13.53 2.04 -8.37
N LEU A 62 -13.63 2.41 -7.11
CA LEU A 62 -13.37 3.77 -6.63
C LEU A 62 -12.05 3.82 -5.87
N VAL A 63 -11.37 4.96 -5.94
CA VAL A 63 -10.04 5.15 -5.37
C VAL A 63 -10.05 6.30 -4.36
N THR A 64 -9.61 6.00 -3.16
CA THR A 64 -9.44 6.97 -2.07
C THR A 64 -8.01 6.90 -1.56
N GLY A 65 -7.35 8.06 -1.45
CA GLY A 65 -6.01 8.18 -0.87
C GLY A 65 -6.04 9.09 0.35
N PHE A 66 -5.38 8.68 1.41
CA PHE A 66 -5.07 9.49 2.58
C PHE A 66 -3.75 9.02 3.17
N GLY A 67 -3.14 9.78 4.06
CA GLY A 67 -1.84 9.33 4.58
C GLY A 67 -1.15 10.36 5.46
N HIS A 68 0.18 10.31 5.45
CA HIS A 68 1.06 11.12 6.24
C HIS A 68 1.93 12.00 5.33
N LEU A 69 1.65 13.29 5.29
CA LEU A 69 2.39 14.23 4.43
C LEU A 69 3.85 14.40 4.85
N GLY A 70 4.19 14.13 6.11
CA GLY A 70 5.53 14.35 6.64
C GLY A 70 6.59 13.42 6.04
N ASP A 71 6.20 12.24 5.57
CA ASP A 71 7.12 11.21 5.05
C ASP A 71 6.71 10.62 3.69
N GLY A 72 5.68 11.19 3.07
CA GLY A 72 5.19 10.73 1.77
C GLY A 72 4.42 9.41 1.82
N ASN A 73 3.98 8.96 3.00
CA ASN A 73 3.18 7.75 3.13
C ASN A 73 1.76 7.98 2.61
N LEU A 74 1.34 7.12 1.70
CA LEU A 74 0.00 7.09 1.12
C LEU A 74 -0.68 5.76 1.42
N HIS A 75 -1.80 5.81 2.11
CA HIS A 75 -2.75 4.71 2.19
C HIS A 75 -3.70 4.81 0.99
N LEU A 76 -3.38 4.08 -0.07
CA LEU A 76 -4.21 3.98 -1.25
C LEU A 76 -5.24 2.86 -1.05
N ASN A 77 -6.51 3.22 -0.97
CA ASN A 77 -7.61 2.29 -0.84
C ASN A 77 -8.41 2.28 -2.14
N ILE A 78 -8.54 1.11 -2.72
CA ILE A 78 -9.37 0.86 -3.90
C ILE A 78 -10.51 -0.03 -3.44
N TYR A 79 -11.75 0.33 -3.73
CA TYR A 79 -12.89 -0.45 -3.31
C TYR A 79 -13.93 -0.60 -4.40
N THR A 80 -14.71 -1.66 -4.31
CA THR A 80 -15.72 -2.02 -5.30
C THR A 80 -17.11 -1.95 -4.65
N PRO A 81 -17.84 -0.82 -4.83
CA PRO A 81 -19.12 -0.61 -4.18
C PRO A 81 -20.13 -1.76 -4.47
N GLY A 82 -20.81 -2.24 -3.43
CA GLY A 82 -21.79 -3.31 -3.51
C GLY A 82 -21.24 -4.71 -3.79
N ARG A 83 -19.92 -4.84 -4.00
CA ARG A 83 -19.24 -6.13 -4.22
C ARG A 83 -18.32 -6.43 -3.04
N PHE A 84 -18.65 -7.41 -2.21
CA PHE A 84 -17.91 -7.71 -0.96
C PHE A 84 -16.79 -8.74 -1.11
N ASN A 85 -16.77 -9.47 -2.23
CA ASN A 85 -15.67 -10.37 -2.57
C ASN A 85 -14.67 -9.66 -3.47
N LYS A 86 -13.37 -9.90 -3.23
CA LYS A 86 -12.31 -9.40 -4.10
C LYS A 86 -12.41 -10.05 -5.46
N ASP A 87 -12.40 -9.23 -6.50
CA ASP A 87 -12.45 -9.65 -7.89
C ASP A 87 -11.02 -9.81 -8.42
N PRO A 88 -10.64 -11.00 -8.92
CA PRO A 88 -9.33 -11.23 -9.52
C PRO A 88 -9.01 -10.29 -10.69
N ALA A 89 -10.02 -9.89 -11.47
CA ALA A 89 -9.82 -8.96 -12.59
C ALA A 89 -9.45 -7.56 -12.11
N VAL A 90 -10.08 -7.09 -11.04
CA VAL A 90 -9.72 -5.82 -10.39
C VAL A 90 -8.31 -5.92 -9.81
N LEU A 91 -7.96 -7.02 -9.13
CA LEU A 91 -6.62 -7.22 -8.58
C LEU A 91 -5.56 -7.22 -9.70
N ALA A 92 -5.79 -7.92 -10.79
CA ALA A 92 -4.89 -7.95 -11.95
C ALA A 92 -4.76 -6.59 -12.66
N ALA A 93 -5.77 -5.74 -12.57
CA ALA A 93 -5.68 -4.37 -13.07
C ALA A 93 -4.87 -3.45 -12.13
N ILE A 94 -4.80 -3.78 -10.84
CA ILE A 94 -4.01 -3.02 -9.86
C ILE A 94 -2.56 -3.50 -9.83
N GLU A 95 -2.33 -4.81 -9.73
CA GLU A 95 -1.01 -5.43 -9.59
C GLU A 95 -0.58 -6.13 -10.90
N PRO A 96 0.68 -5.99 -11.35
CA PRO A 96 1.81 -5.35 -10.66
C PRO A 96 1.91 -3.83 -10.84
N PHE A 97 1.03 -3.22 -11.65
CA PHE A 97 1.13 -1.83 -12.10
C PHE A 97 1.40 -0.82 -10.97
N VAL A 98 0.69 -0.92 -9.84
CA VAL A 98 0.87 -0.01 -8.71
C VAL A 98 2.30 -0.05 -8.17
N TYR A 99 2.92 -1.24 -8.11
CA TYR A 99 4.29 -1.41 -7.62
C TYR A 99 5.33 -0.94 -8.64
N GLU A 100 5.09 -1.18 -9.93
CA GLU A 100 5.93 -0.67 -11.02
C GLU A 100 5.94 0.85 -11.04
N TRP A 101 4.78 1.46 -10.96
CA TRP A 101 4.62 2.92 -10.89
C TRP A 101 5.37 3.55 -9.72
N ILE A 102 5.35 2.89 -8.55
CA ILE A 102 6.06 3.32 -7.35
C ILE A 102 7.58 3.15 -7.52
N ALA A 103 8.01 2.04 -8.10
CA ALA A 103 9.42 1.74 -8.33
C ALA A 103 10.08 2.75 -9.28
N GLU A 104 9.40 3.16 -10.36
CA GLU A 104 9.85 4.21 -11.29
C GLU A 104 10.14 5.53 -10.58
N ARG A 105 9.44 5.82 -9.48
CA ARG A 105 9.59 7.02 -8.66
C ARG A 105 10.47 6.82 -7.45
N ARG A 106 11.20 5.68 -7.40
CA ARG A 106 12.07 5.30 -6.28
C ARG A 106 11.37 5.31 -4.93
N GLY A 107 10.07 4.99 -4.94
CA GLY A 107 9.24 4.88 -3.75
C GLY A 107 9.39 3.53 -3.02
N SER A 108 8.64 3.36 -1.94
CA SER A 108 8.54 2.11 -1.20
C SER A 108 7.18 1.46 -1.41
N ILE A 109 7.18 0.17 -1.71
CA ILE A 109 5.95 -0.64 -1.87
C ILE A 109 5.29 -0.98 -0.53
N SER A 110 5.92 -0.66 0.58
CA SER A 110 5.35 -0.74 1.92
C SER A 110 6.03 0.30 2.80
N ALA A 111 5.25 1.29 3.28
CA ALA A 111 5.76 2.35 4.14
C ALA A 111 5.83 1.88 5.60
N GLU A 112 4.69 1.49 6.18
CA GLU A 112 4.59 1.13 7.61
C GLU A 112 3.97 -0.24 7.88
N HIS A 113 3.14 -0.81 6.97
CA HIS A 113 2.43 -2.07 7.21
C HIS A 113 3.29 -3.33 7.01
N GLY A 114 4.45 -3.23 6.37
CA GLY A 114 5.31 -4.36 6.05
C GLY A 114 4.85 -5.19 4.84
N LEU A 115 5.66 -6.16 4.48
CA LEU A 115 5.43 -6.99 3.28
C LEU A 115 4.63 -8.25 3.58
N GLY A 116 4.81 -8.82 4.78
CA GLY A 116 4.13 -10.05 5.20
C GLY A 116 4.34 -11.20 4.22
N VAL A 117 3.26 -11.93 3.95
CA VAL A 117 3.18 -13.01 2.95
C VAL A 117 2.67 -12.54 1.60
N MET A 118 2.09 -11.34 1.51
CA MET A 118 1.42 -10.86 0.31
C MET A 118 2.37 -10.23 -0.70
N LYS A 119 3.44 -9.60 -0.23
CA LYS A 119 4.31 -8.76 -1.07
C LYS A 119 5.77 -9.24 -1.26
N PRO A 120 6.21 -10.43 -0.81
CA PRO A 120 7.61 -10.84 -1.00
C PRO A 120 8.03 -10.87 -2.47
N ALA A 121 7.14 -11.27 -3.38
CA ALA A 121 7.41 -11.29 -4.82
C ALA A 121 7.75 -9.91 -5.40
N PHE A 122 7.21 -8.84 -4.81
CA PHE A 122 7.40 -7.46 -5.25
C PHE A 122 8.57 -6.75 -4.56
N LEU A 123 9.27 -7.40 -3.62
CA LEU A 123 10.38 -6.79 -2.89
C LEU A 123 11.48 -6.28 -3.84
N ARG A 124 11.74 -7.01 -4.93
CA ARG A 124 12.70 -6.63 -5.97
C ARG A 124 12.38 -5.33 -6.69
N MET A 125 11.16 -4.85 -6.63
CA MET A 125 10.77 -3.56 -7.21
C MET A 125 11.24 -2.36 -6.37
N SER A 126 11.54 -2.56 -5.08
CA SER A 126 12.01 -1.50 -4.19
C SER A 126 13.36 -1.75 -3.55
N LYS A 127 13.95 -2.93 -3.72
CA LYS A 127 15.25 -3.31 -3.14
C LYS A 127 16.13 -3.98 -4.20
N SER A 128 17.43 -3.64 -4.18
CA SER A 128 18.42 -4.29 -5.04
C SER A 128 18.63 -5.75 -4.63
N GLU A 129 19.09 -6.58 -5.55
CA GLU A 129 19.38 -8.00 -5.26
C GLU A 129 20.43 -8.14 -4.15
N SER A 130 21.49 -7.32 -4.18
CA SER A 130 22.51 -7.31 -3.12
C SER A 130 21.94 -6.99 -1.73
N MET A 131 20.94 -6.10 -1.66
CA MET A 131 20.25 -5.83 -0.39
C MET A 131 19.41 -7.02 0.05
N ILE A 132 18.73 -7.69 -0.86
CA ILE A 132 17.94 -8.88 -0.57
C ILE A 132 18.85 -10.03 -0.10
N GLU A 133 20.01 -10.20 -0.72
CA GLU A 133 21.01 -11.17 -0.29
C GLU A 133 21.54 -10.88 1.12
N LEU A 134 21.82 -9.62 1.44
CA LEU A 134 22.21 -9.22 2.79
C LEU A 134 21.09 -9.51 3.81
N MET A 135 19.84 -9.18 3.47
CA MET A 135 18.68 -9.50 4.32
C MET A 135 18.57 -11.03 4.55
N ARG A 136 18.82 -11.84 3.54
CA ARG A 136 18.86 -13.32 3.66
C ARG A 136 19.99 -13.79 4.56
N GLY A 137 21.18 -13.20 4.41
CA GLY A 137 22.33 -13.50 5.26
C GLY A 137 22.05 -13.25 6.73
N ILE A 138 21.49 -12.07 7.05
CA ILE A 138 21.08 -11.71 8.41
C ILE A 138 20.00 -12.69 8.92
N LYS A 139 18.99 -12.99 8.11
CA LYS A 139 17.94 -13.94 8.47
C LYS A 139 18.53 -15.33 8.76
N GLY A 140 19.42 -15.83 7.92
CA GLY A 140 20.06 -17.12 8.08
C GLY A 140 20.97 -17.21 9.32
N LEU A 141 21.63 -16.10 9.67
CA LEU A 141 22.45 -16.02 10.89
C LEU A 141 21.60 -16.11 12.16
N LEU A 142 20.46 -15.42 12.19
CA LEU A 142 19.59 -15.34 13.37
C LEU A 142 18.55 -16.45 13.47
N ASP A 143 18.18 -17.02 12.34
CA ASP A 143 17.20 -18.11 12.25
C ASP A 143 17.65 -19.18 11.23
N PRO A 144 18.71 -19.92 11.54
CA PRO A 144 19.27 -20.91 10.62
C PRO A 144 18.32 -22.06 10.29
N LYS A 145 17.30 -22.29 11.13
CA LYS A 145 16.27 -23.30 10.89
C LYS A 145 15.07 -22.78 10.09
N GLY A 146 14.99 -21.47 9.86
CA GLY A 146 13.88 -20.84 9.12
C GLY A 146 12.50 -20.99 9.77
N ILE A 147 12.42 -21.15 11.09
CA ILE A 147 11.17 -21.40 11.81
C ILE A 147 10.48 -20.14 12.32
N LEU A 148 11.21 -19.00 12.34
CA LEU A 148 10.65 -17.72 12.79
C LEU A 148 10.02 -16.99 11.63
N ASN A 149 8.70 -16.80 11.68
CA ASN A 149 7.93 -16.13 10.62
C ASN A 149 8.27 -16.65 9.21
N PRO A 150 8.13 -17.93 8.94
CA PRO A 150 8.50 -18.49 7.65
C PRO A 150 7.70 -17.88 6.50
N TYR A 151 8.30 -17.83 5.29
CA TYR A 151 7.66 -17.36 4.05
C TYR A 151 7.26 -15.88 4.02
N LYS A 152 7.73 -15.07 4.95
CA LYS A 152 7.40 -13.64 5.02
C LYS A 152 8.59 -12.78 4.59
N VAL A 153 8.28 -11.63 4.03
CA VAL A 153 9.20 -10.54 3.65
C VAL A 153 10.12 -10.90 2.49
N LEU A 154 10.93 -11.95 2.62
CA LEU A 154 11.90 -12.35 1.60
C LEU A 154 11.24 -13.22 0.51
N PRO A 155 11.48 -12.92 -0.77
CA PRO A 155 10.98 -13.75 -1.86
C PRO A 155 11.61 -15.16 -1.77
N PRO A 156 10.92 -16.21 -2.25
CA PRO A 156 11.53 -17.53 -2.32
C PRO A 156 12.82 -17.51 -3.13
N LEU A 157 13.73 -18.43 -2.85
CA LEU A 157 14.91 -18.64 -3.69
C LEU A 157 14.41 -19.01 -5.09
N SER A 158 14.90 -18.30 -6.11
CA SER A 158 14.71 -18.74 -7.48
C SER A 158 15.46 -20.07 -7.60
N HIS A 159 14.72 -21.16 -7.79
CA HIS A 159 15.35 -22.40 -8.24
C HIS A 159 15.86 -22.13 -9.65
N SER A 160 17.20 -22.02 -9.78
CA SER A 160 17.92 -22.02 -11.05
C SER A 160 17.81 -23.38 -11.70
#